data_4698d3380c1456563069edef243180f5
#
_entry.id   4698d3380c1456563069edef243180f5
#
_cell.length_a   1.000
_cell.length_b   1.000
_cell.length_c   1.000
_cell.angle_alpha   90.00
_cell.angle_beta   90.00
_cell.angle_gamma   90.00
#
_symmetry.space_group_name_H-M   'P 1'
#
loop_
_entity.id
_entity.type
_entity.pdbx_description
1 polymer ?
#
loop_
_entity_poly.entity_id
_entity_poly.type
_entity_poly.pdbx_seq_one_letter_code
_entity_poly.pdbx_strand_id
1 'polypeptide(L)'
;MRVQNLHLIEQAEAGDEWELSAHEAEFYDAKQRVIVHRLRAQLLSKEAHPVRIIADSGQIDSTTGNMTVQGNVQLQYLEGYTVETDVLHWHAASRVLRTDAAVQIRSALVHIVGTGLLGNIEQQRFVLQDDVHAAFQVR
;
A
#
# COMPACT_ATOMS: atom_id res chain seq x y z
N MET A 1 19.81 -0.05 -14.39
CA MET A 1 20.37 1.13 -13.68
C MET A 1 19.98 1.06 -12.23
N ARG A 2 20.93 1.22 -11.33
CA ARG A 2 20.70 1.19 -9.90
C ARG A 2 20.87 2.59 -9.31
N VAL A 3 19.94 2.98 -8.46
CA VAL A 3 19.92 4.31 -7.83
C VAL A 3 19.79 4.13 -6.31
N GLN A 4 20.52 4.91 -5.54
CA GLN A 4 20.38 4.95 -4.08
C GLN A 4 19.62 6.20 -3.67
N ASN A 5 18.83 6.07 -2.61
CA ASN A 5 18.05 7.17 -2.03
C ASN A 5 17.11 7.80 -3.05
N LEU A 6 16.28 6.96 -3.66
CA LEU A 6 15.28 7.40 -4.64
C LEU A 6 14.15 8.17 -3.97
N HIS A 7 13.76 9.26 -4.58
CA HIS A 7 12.52 9.96 -4.26
C HIS A 7 11.74 10.15 -5.56
N LEU A 8 10.56 9.54 -5.64
CA LEU A 8 9.74 9.52 -6.83
C LEU A 8 8.39 10.15 -6.55
N ILE A 9 7.94 11.00 -7.45
CA ILE A 9 6.60 11.58 -7.39
C ILE A 9 5.90 11.22 -8.69
N GLU A 10 4.71 10.64 -8.57
CA GLU A 10 3.87 10.29 -9.70
C GLU A 10 2.51 10.95 -9.56
N GLN A 11 2.07 11.66 -10.59
CA GLN A 11 0.77 12.33 -10.61
C GLN A 11 -0.13 11.63 -11.61
N ALA A 12 -1.34 11.27 -11.15
CA ALA A 12 -2.37 10.69 -12.00
C ALA A 12 -3.36 11.76 -12.46
N GLU A 13 -4.04 11.50 -13.58
CA GLU A 13 -5.02 12.42 -14.15
C GLU A 13 -6.18 12.74 -13.18
N ALA A 14 -6.53 11.80 -12.32
CA ALA A 14 -7.62 11.97 -11.34
C ALA A 14 -7.27 12.86 -10.15
N GLY A 15 -6.08 13.46 -10.13
CA GLY A 15 -5.62 14.31 -9.03
C GLY A 15 -4.96 13.57 -7.89
N ASP A 16 -4.74 12.27 -8.04
CA ASP A 16 -3.97 11.49 -7.07
C ASP A 16 -2.47 11.71 -7.29
N GLU A 17 -1.74 11.73 -6.20
CA GLU A 17 -0.29 11.86 -6.24
C GLU A 17 0.32 10.78 -5.34
N TRP A 18 1.23 9.98 -5.89
CA TRP A 18 2.07 9.08 -5.13
C TRP A 18 3.43 9.73 -4.88
N GLU A 19 3.82 9.75 -3.63
CA GLU A 19 5.19 10.04 -3.23
C GLU A 19 5.80 8.75 -2.72
N LEU A 20 6.96 8.39 -3.25
CA LEU A 20 7.66 7.17 -2.88
C LEU A 20 9.11 7.48 -2.59
N SER A 21 9.57 7.01 -1.44
CA SER A 21 10.98 7.06 -1.07
C SER A 21 11.48 5.64 -0.89
N ALA A 22 12.65 5.34 -1.44
CA ALA A 22 13.26 4.03 -1.31
C ALA A 22 14.76 4.17 -1.05
N HIS A 23 15.29 3.25 -0.24
CA HIS A 23 16.74 3.22 0.02
C HIS A 23 17.54 2.87 -1.23
N GLU A 24 17.00 1.96 -2.04
CA GLU A 24 17.62 1.53 -3.29
C GLU A 24 16.55 1.24 -4.33
N ALA A 25 16.84 1.52 -5.60
CA ALA A 25 15.97 1.22 -6.71
C ALA A 25 16.76 0.69 -7.91
N GLU A 26 16.16 -0.24 -8.63
CA GLU A 26 16.70 -0.80 -9.86
C GLU A 26 15.70 -0.57 -10.99
N PHE A 27 16.16 0.07 -12.07
CA PHE A 27 15.32 0.38 -13.24
C PHE A 27 15.61 -0.61 -14.36
N TYR A 28 14.57 -1.28 -14.81
CA TYR A 28 14.63 -2.24 -15.91
C TYR A 28 13.79 -1.70 -17.07
N ASP A 29 14.41 -0.88 -17.90
CA ASP A 29 13.71 -0.16 -18.98
C ASP A 29 13.04 -1.10 -19.99
N ALA A 30 13.71 -2.20 -20.35
CA ALA A 30 13.17 -3.16 -21.31
C ALA A 30 11.89 -3.85 -20.81
N LYS A 31 11.74 -3.98 -19.49
CA LYS A 31 10.57 -4.58 -18.85
C LYS A 31 9.59 -3.55 -18.31
N GLN A 32 9.93 -2.27 -18.45
CA GLN A 32 9.14 -1.16 -17.90
C GLN A 32 8.82 -1.35 -16.42
N ARG A 33 9.85 -1.74 -15.64
CA ARG A 33 9.69 -2.09 -14.24
C ARG A 33 10.74 -1.39 -13.39
N VAL A 34 10.32 -0.97 -12.22
CA VAL A 34 11.20 -0.44 -11.19
C VAL A 34 11.07 -1.34 -9.96
N ILE A 35 12.19 -1.82 -9.45
CA ILE A 35 12.24 -2.58 -8.21
C ILE A 35 12.84 -1.68 -7.14
N VAL A 36 12.15 -1.56 -6.01
CA VAL A 36 12.57 -0.70 -4.91
C VAL A 36 12.75 -1.51 -3.64
N HIS A 37 13.70 -1.09 -2.80
CA HIS A 37 14.00 -1.73 -1.54
C HIS A 37 13.89 -0.73 -0.40
N ARG A 38 13.28 -1.16 0.71
CA ARG A 38 13.02 -0.33 1.89
C ARG A 38 12.25 0.91 1.50
N LEU A 39 11.01 0.70 1.11
CA LEU A 39 10.19 1.79 0.59
C LEU A 39 9.24 2.35 1.63
N ARG A 40 8.96 3.64 1.44
CA ARG A 40 7.85 4.35 2.05
C ARG A 40 7.09 5.03 0.94
N ALA A 41 5.80 4.78 0.87
CA ALA A 41 4.94 5.39 -0.13
C ALA A 41 3.78 6.10 0.53
N GLN A 42 3.33 7.19 -0.08
CA GLN A 42 2.18 7.94 0.40
C GLN A 42 1.31 8.30 -0.79
N LEU A 43 0.05 7.91 -0.74
CA LEU A 43 -0.95 8.34 -1.70
C LEU A 43 -1.69 9.55 -1.15
N LEU A 44 -1.64 10.64 -1.90
CA LEU A 44 -2.36 11.86 -1.58
C LEU A 44 -3.50 12.04 -2.59
N SER A 45 -4.71 12.19 -2.08
CA SER A 45 -5.89 12.44 -2.89
C SER A 45 -6.64 13.63 -2.31
N LYS A 46 -7.22 14.46 -3.18
CA LYS A 46 -7.98 15.62 -2.74
C LYS A 46 -9.25 15.24 -2.01
N GLU A 47 -9.79 14.06 -2.28
CA GLU A 47 -11.11 13.65 -1.80
C GLU A 47 -11.06 12.51 -0.78
N ALA A 48 -9.86 12.01 -0.47
CA ALA A 48 -9.69 10.86 0.42
C ALA A 48 -8.61 11.12 1.46
N HIS A 49 -8.65 10.37 2.55
CA HIS A 49 -7.59 10.39 3.54
C HIS A 49 -6.28 9.88 2.94
N PRO A 50 -5.12 10.41 3.36
CA PRO A 50 -3.83 9.91 2.90
C PRO A 50 -3.66 8.43 3.24
N VAL A 51 -3.05 7.68 2.31
CA VAL A 51 -2.66 6.29 2.53
C VAL A 51 -1.15 6.24 2.60
N ARG A 52 -0.62 5.66 3.68
CA ARG A 52 0.82 5.49 3.86
C ARG A 52 1.16 4.02 3.88
N ILE A 53 2.22 3.64 3.16
CA ILE A 53 2.66 2.26 3.05
C ILE A 53 4.16 2.20 3.35
N ILE A 54 4.55 1.25 4.19
CA ILE A 54 5.95 0.91 4.45
C ILE A 54 6.11 -0.56 4.12
N ALA A 55 7.16 -0.91 3.39
CA ALA A 55 7.43 -2.29 3.03
C ALA A 55 8.93 -2.52 2.80
N ASP A 56 9.34 -3.79 2.85
CA ASP A 56 10.74 -4.16 2.61
C ASP A 56 11.12 -3.99 1.14
N SER A 57 10.21 -4.29 0.22
CA SER A 57 10.46 -4.17 -1.22
C SER A 57 9.18 -3.92 -1.99
N GLY A 58 9.33 -3.49 -3.24
CA GLY A 58 8.21 -3.28 -4.13
C GLY A 58 8.62 -3.31 -5.58
N GLN A 59 7.63 -3.49 -6.44
CA GLN A 59 7.77 -3.43 -7.88
C GLN A 59 6.73 -2.46 -8.43
N ILE A 60 7.16 -1.59 -9.31
CA ILE A 60 6.31 -0.63 -9.98
C ILE A 60 6.35 -0.90 -11.48
N ASP A 61 5.17 -1.04 -12.09
CA ASP A 61 5.03 -1.08 -13.53
C ASP A 61 4.95 0.35 -14.02
N SER A 62 5.97 0.80 -14.76
CA SER A 62 6.05 2.19 -15.22
C SER A 62 5.05 2.51 -16.33
N THR A 63 4.45 1.50 -16.97
CA THR A 63 3.43 1.70 -18.01
C THR A 63 2.05 1.94 -17.41
N THR A 64 1.67 1.15 -16.40
CA THR A 64 0.33 1.18 -15.83
C THR A 64 0.25 1.96 -14.53
N GLY A 65 1.36 2.13 -13.82
CA GLY A 65 1.38 2.67 -12.46
C GLY A 65 0.99 1.66 -11.41
N ASN A 66 0.74 0.40 -11.79
CA ASN A 66 0.45 -0.65 -10.83
C ASN A 66 1.68 -0.96 -9.98
N MET A 67 1.45 -1.29 -8.72
CA MET A 67 2.53 -1.53 -7.77
C MET A 67 2.21 -2.75 -6.93
N THR A 68 3.24 -3.54 -6.64
CA THR A 68 3.16 -4.61 -5.66
C THR A 68 4.24 -4.36 -4.62
N VAL A 69 3.85 -4.34 -3.35
CA VAL A 69 4.79 -4.21 -2.23
C VAL A 69 4.75 -5.49 -1.41
N GLN A 70 5.89 -5.88 -0.86
CA GLN A 70 6.00 -7.14 -0.12
C GLN A 70 7.07 -7.06 0.96
N GLY A 71 6.88 -7.90 1.97
CA GLY A 71 7.76 -7.99 3.13
C GLY A 71 7.39 -6.97 4.20
N ASN A 72 6.84 -7.43 5.32
CA ASN A 72 6.50 -6.60 6.46
C ASN A 72 5.73 -5.33 6.07
N VAL A 73 4.70 -5.50 5.25
CA VAL A 73 3.91 -4.38 4.74
C VAL A 73 3.06 -3.81 5.86
N GLN A 74 3.18 -2.50 6.05
CA GLN A 74 2.32 -1.74 6.96
C GLN A 74 1.60 -0.66 6.18
N LEU A 75 0.29 -0.59 6.34
CA LEU A 75 -0.55 0.41 5.71
C LEU A 75 -1.27 1.21 6.78
N GLN A 76 -1.17 2.52 6.70
CA GLN A 76 -1.92 3.45 7.55
C GLN A 76 -2.87 4.24 6.66
N TYR A 77 -4.17 4.09 6.92
CA TYR A 77 -5.19 4.78 6.14
C TYR A 77 -5.95 5.80 6.96
N LEU A 78 -6.49 5.39 8.10
CA LEU A 78 -7.16 6.28 9.04
C LEU A 78 -6.28 6.45 10.28
N GLU A 79 -6.40 7.61 10.92
CA GLU A 79 -5.67 7.86 12.15
C GLU A 79 -5.97 6.79 13.20
N GLY A 80 -4.91 6.17 13.69
CA GLY A 80 -5.00 5.17 14.74
C GLY A 80 -5.14 3.73 14.28
N TYR A 81 -5.31 3.47 12.98
CA TYR A 81 -5.39 2.11 12.43
C TYR A 81 -4.16 1.78 11.61
N THR A 82 -3.56 0.62 11.90
CA THR A 82 -2.44 0.08 11.12
C THR A 82 -2.84 -1.29 10.58
N VAL A 83 -2.67 -1.47 9.29
CA VAL A 83 -2.89 -2.74 8.59
C VAL A 83 -1.54 -3.38 8.32
N GLU A 84 -1.37 -4.65 8.70
CA GLU A 84 -0.14 -5.41 8.49
C GLU A 84 -0.44 -6.62 7.62
N THR A 85 0.39 -6.85 6.61
CA THR A 85 0.30 -8.01 5.71
C THR A 85 1.67 -8.28 5.10
N ASP A 86 1.80 -9.40 4.39
CA ASP A 86 3.06 -9.76 3.72
C ASP A 86 3.16 -9.24 2.29
N VAL A 87 2.03 -8.98 1.65
CA VAL A 87 2.00 -8.50 0.26
C VAL A 87 0.77 -7.62 0.06
N LEU A 88 0.92 -6.58 -0.76
CA LEU A 88 -0.18 -5.68 -1.09
C LEU A 88 -0.04 -5.22 -2.53
N HIS A 89 -1.13 -5.26 -3.26
CA HIS A 89 -1.19 -4.85 -4.66
C HIS A 89 -1.99 -3.56 -4.82
N TRP A 90 -1.43 -2.60 -5.53
CA TRP A 90 -2.11 -1.39 -5.96
C TRP A 90 -2.45 -1.48 -7.44
N HIS A 91 -3.71 -1.35 -7.77
CA HIS A 91 -4.19 -1.30 -9.15
C HIS A 91 -4.58 0.14 -9.47
N ALA A 92 -3.78 0.79 -10.31
CA ALA A 92 -3.89 2.23 -10.54
C ALA A 92 -5.19 2.62 -11.24
N ALA A 93 -5.60 1.87 -12.27
CA ALA A 93 -6.79 2.21 -13.05
C ALA A 93 -8.07 2.16 -12.22
N SER A 94 -8.20 1.20 -11.32
CA SER A 94 -9.39 1.04 -10.46
C SER A 94 -9.24 1.72 -9.10
N ARG A 95 -8.03 2.18 -8.76
CA ARG A 95 -7.71 2.79 -7.46
C ARG A 95 -8.03 1.85 -6.29
N VAL A 96 -7.61 0.61 -6.45
CA VAL A 96 -7.89 -0.47 -5.49
C VAL A 96 -6.58 -1.00 -4.92
N LEU A 97 -6.55 -1.14 -3.59
CA LEU A 97 -5.54 -1.88 -2.86
C LEU A 97 -6.10 -3.26 -2.55
N ARG A 98 -5.30 -4.31 -2.80
CA ARG A 98 -5.77 -5.68 -2.61
C ARG A 98 -4.65 -6.59 -2.14
N THR A 99 -5.02 -7.55 -1.28
CA THR A 99 -4.18 -8.70 -0.97
C THR A 99 -5.06 -9.92 -0.72
N ASP A 100 -4.54 -11.11 -1.03
CA ASP A 100 -5.17 -12.38 -0.70
C ASP A 100 -4.51 -13.02 0.53
N ALA A 101 -3.49 -12.40 1.09
CA ALA A 101 -2.73 -12.91 2.22
C ALA A 101 -3.44 -12.65 3.55
N ALA A 102 -2.89 -13.21 4.62
CA ALA A 102 -3.34 -12.92 5.97
C ALA A 102 -3.10 -11.45 6.32
N VAL A 103 -4.05 -10.85 7.03
CA VAL A 103 -4.06 -9.42 7.36
C VAL A 103 -4.33 -9.26 8.85
N GLN A 104 -3.61 -8.33 9.47
CA GLN A 104 -3.89 -7.87 10.84
C GLN A 104 -4.18 -6.39 10.82
N ILE A 105 -5.25 -5.98 11.50
CA ILE A 105 -5.58 -4.56 11.68
C ILE A 105 -5.53 -4.26 13.17
N ARG A 106 -4.78 -3.24 13.52
CA ARG A 106 -4.56 -2.86 14.93
C ARG A 106 -4.89 -1.41 15.18
N SER A 107 -5.52 -1.16 16.32
CA SER A 107 -5.64 0.15 16.92
C SER A 107 -5.47 0.02 18.44
N ALA A 108 -5.62 1.10 19.19
CA ALA A 108 -5.49 1.07 20.63
C ALA A 108 -6.49 0.13 21.31
N LEU A 109 -7.69 -0.06 20.73
CA LEU A 109 -8.80 -0.82 21.34
C LEU A 109 -9.22 -2.04 20.54
N VAL A 110 -8.71 -2.22 19.33
CA VAL A 110 -9.20 -3.25 18.41
C VAL A 110 -8.04 -3.99 17.78
N HIS A 111 -8.15 -5.31 17.72
CA HIS A 111 -7.25 -6.17 16.97
C HIS A 111 -8.10 -7.08 16.10
N ILE A 112 -7.95 -6.98 14.81
CA ILE A 112 -8.70 -7.77 13.83
C ILE A 112 -7.72 -8.57 12.99
N VAL A 113 -7.99 -9.85 12.80
CA VAL A 113 -7.24 -10.73 11.90
C VAL A 113 -8.20 -11.28 10.86
N GLY A 114 -7.70 -11.46 9.66
CA GLY A 114 -8.49 -12.02 8.56
C GLY A 114 -7.61 -12.41 7.40
N THR A 115 -8.22 -12.90 6.35
CA THR A 115 -7.53 -13.29 5.11
C THR A 115 -8.16 -12.51 3.97
N GLY A 116 -7.32 -11.82 3.21
CA GLY A 116 -7.80 -11.02 2.09
C GLY A 116 -8.31 -9.65 2.50
N LEU A 117 -7.86 -8.64 1.77
CA LEU A 117 -8.27 -7.26 1.98
C LEU A 117 -8.57 -6.63 0.63
N LEU A 118 -9.65 -5.89 0.54
CA LEU A 118 -9.98 -5.07 -0.62
C LEU A 118 -10.22 -3.64 -0.13
N GLY A 119 -9.40 -2.71 -0.60
CA GLY A 119 -9.51 -1.29 -0.29
C GLY A 119 -9.82 -0.49 -1.52
N ASN A 120 -10.98 0.14 -1.57
CA ASN A 120 -11.34 1.06 -2.65
C ASN A 120 -11.11 2.48 -2.16
N ILE A 121 -10.08 3.14 -2.70
CA ILE A 121 -9.68 4.47 -2.25
C ILE A 121 -10.72 5.52 -2.61
N GLU A 122 -11.32 5.41 -3.79
CA GLU A 122 -12.34 6.34 -4.24
C GLU A 122 -13.57 6.33 -3.33
N GLN A 123 -14.00 5.14 -2.91
CA GLN A 123 -15.14 4.96 -2.01
C GLN A 123 -14.74 5.07 -0.53
N GLN A 124 -13.45 5.20 -0.24
CA GLN A 124 -12.92 5.23 1.13
C GLN A 124 -13.39 4.02 1.95
N ARG A 125 -13.34 2.82 1.34
CA ARG A 125 -13.88 1.61 1.91
C ARG A 125 -12.86 0.49 1.89
N PHE A 126 -12.65 -0.14 3.05
CA PHE A 126 -11.81 -1.33 3.20
C PHE A 126 -12.66 -2.49 3.70
N VAL A 127 -12.49 -3.65 3.08
CA VAL A 127 -13.24 -4.86 3.42
C VAL A 127 -12.27 -6.02 3.63
N LEU A 128 -12.34 -6.65 4.80
CA LEU A 128 -11.71 -7.96 5.04
C LEU A 128 -12.62 -9.04 4.49
N GLN A 129 -12.05 -9.99 3.76
CA GLN A 129 -12.84 -10.89 2.91
C GLN A 129 -13.18 -12.21 3.56
N ASP A 130 -12.33 -12.79 4.42
CA ASP A 130 -12.53 -14.14 4.92
C ASP A 130 -11.88 -14.33 6.30
N ASP A 131 -12.39 -15.30 7.07
CA ASP A 131 -11.86 -15.73 8.37
C ASP A 131 -11.61 -14.56 9.33
N VAL A 132 -12.56 -13.66 9.44
CA VAL A 132 -12.39 -12.44 10.23
C VAL A 132 -12.67 -12.71 11.70
N HIS A 133 -11.68 -12.42 12.55
CA HIS A 133 -11.78 -12.49 14.01
C HIS A 133 -11.37 -11.14 14.60
N ALA A 134 -12.22 -10.61 15.46
CA ALA A 134 -11.97 -9.31 16.08
C ALA A 134 -11.98 -9.42 17.59
N ALA A 135 -11.04 -8.76 18.25
CA ALA A 135 -10.98 -8.63 19.69
C ALA A 135 -10.98 -7.16 20.06
N PHE A 136 -11.79 -6.81 21.06
CA PHE A 136 -11.87 -5.46 21.58
C PHE A 136 -11.34 -5.44 23.01
N GLN A 137 -10.55 -4.42 23.33
CA GLN A 137 -10.08 -4.20 24.67
C GLN A 137 -11.07 -3.26 25.36
N VAL A 138 -11.75 -3.79 26.37
CA VAL A 138 -12.72 -3.02 27.17
C VAL A 138 -12.04 -2.48 28.41
N ARG A 139 -12.25 -1.21 28.69
CA ARG A 139 -11.75 -0.56 29.90
C ARG A 139 -12.86 -0.39 30.93
#